data_946acfea5e9c1e42e73503253fbd12d8
#
_entry.id   946acfea5e9c1e42e73503253fbd12d8
#
_cell.length_a   1.000
_cell.length_b   1.000
_cell.length_c   1.000
_cell.angle_alpha   90.00
_cell.angle_beta   90.00
_cell.angle_gamma   90.00
#
_symmetry.space_group_name_H-M   'P 1'
#
loop_
_entity.id
_entity.type
_entity.pdbx_description
1 polymer ?
#
loop_
_entity_poly.entity_id
_entity_poly.type
_entity_poly.pdbx_seq_one_letter_code
_entity_poly.pdbx_strand_id
1 'polypeptide(L)'
;MSKGLFITGTDTDIGKTYVTALIVKTMRQAGYDAGYYKAAISGAPTVAASDAGFVNQFANIGEDEDMILSYLYQHAVSPHLAAQLEGHPLEKDVILKAWKRVTETYPYVTMEGSGGIVCPIRHDEKAVYYLEDIISWLHLPVLVVADAGLGTINHVVLTCEYIKHRHIPIQGIILINWKGGVMEEDNVKMIEEITGVKVIAKVQKGDEILHCDPKVLEACYKEV
;
A
#
# COMPACT_ATOMS: atom_id res chain seq x y z
N MET A 1 -4.71 -3.69 -21.28
CA MET A 1 -4.01 -2.68 -20.47
C MET A 1 -4.10 -3.16 -19.03
N SER A 2 -3.00 -3.03 -18.29
CA SER A 2 -2.95 -3.42 -16.87
C SER A 2 -3.59 -2.35 -16.01
N LYS A 3 -4.06 -2.74 -14.83
CA LYS A 3 -4.63 -1.83 -13.84
C LYS A 3 -3.79 -1.88 -12.56
N GLY A 4 -3.54 -0.73 -11.98
CA GLY A 4 -2.76 -0.56 -10.77
C GLY A 4 -3.56 0.04 -9.61
N LEU A 5 -3.12 -0.28 -8.39
CA LEU A 5 -3.64 0.27 -7.15
C LEU A 5 -2.51 0.42 -6.14
N PHE A 6 -2.43 1.55 -5.46
CA PHE A 6 -1.43 1.80 -4.42
C PHE A 6 -2.06 1.73 -3.03
N ILE A 7 -1.41 1.00 -2.13
CA ILE A 7 -1.84 0.91 -0.73
C ILE A 7 -0.94 1.79 0.14
N THR A 8 -1.54 2.82 0.72
CA THR A 8 -0.87 3.65 1.74
C THR A 8 -1.53 3.49 3.09
N GLY A 9 -0.94 4.04 4.13
CA GLY A 9 -1.51 4.03 5.47
C GLY A 9 -1.39 5.35 6.16
N THR A 10 -2.14 5.50 7.25
CA THR A 10 -2.07 6.68 8.10
C THR A 10 -0.80 6.73 8.93
N ASP A 11 -0.08 5.59 9.07
CA ASP A 11 1.16 5.50 9.85
C ASP A 11 1.99 4.26 9.43
N THR A 12 3.19 4.12 10.01
CA THR A 12 3.99 2.89 10.02
C THR A 12 3.30 1.86 10.92
N ASP A 13 3.50 0.57 10.63
CA ASP A 13 2.97 -0.58 11.39
C ASP A 13 1.44 -0.59 11.59
N ILE A 14 0.72 0.19 10.79
CA ILE A 14 -0.74 0.26 10.79
C ILE A 14 -1.40 -1.01 10.19
N GLY A 15 -0.63 -1.98 9.70
CA GLY A 15 -1.17 -3.20 9.11
C GLY A 15 -1.35 -3.16 7.59
N LYS A 16 -0.67 -2.26 6.87
CA LYS A 16 -0.71 -2.19 5.39
C LYS A 16 -0.44 -3.53 4.73
N THR A 17 0.65 -4.18 5.12
CA THR A 17 1.09 -5.45 4.56
C THR A 17 0.03 -6.54 4.69
N TYR A 18 -0.61 -6.64 5.86
CA TYR A 18 -1.69 -7.59 6.07
C TYR A 18 -2.90 -7.30 5.20
N VAL A 19 -3.33 -6.03 5.14
CA VAL A 19 -4.45 -5.60 4.27
C VAL A 19 -4.10 -5.82 2.80
N THR A 20 -2.88 -5.51 2.37
CA THR A 20 -2.41 -5.75 1.00
C THR A 20 -2.48 -7.24 0.64
N ALA A 21 -2.03 -8.10 1.55
CA ALA A 21 -2.11 -9.55 1.36
C ALA A 21 -3.56 -10.04 1.23
N LEU A 22 -4.48 -9.51 2.06
CA LEU A 22 -5.92 -9.80 1.95
C LEU A 22 -6.51 -9.32 0.62
N ILE A 23 -6.15 -8.12 0.16
CA ILE A 23 -6.59 -7.56 -1.14
C ILE A 23 -6.17 -8.49 -2.28
N VAL A 24 -4.88 -8.79 -2.39
CA VAL A 24 -4.35 -9.63 -3.48
C VAL A 24 -4.97 -11.04 -3.43
N LYS A 25 -5.06 -11.65 -2.23
CA LYS A 25 -5.68 -12.96 -2.06
C LYS A 25 -7.14 -12.96 -2.48
N THR A 26 -7.92 -11.95 -2.08
CA THR A 26 -9.34 -11.82 -2.43
C THR A 26 -9.54 -11.65 -3.93
N MET A 27 -8.71 -10.81 -4.59
CA MET A 27 -8.72 -10.66 -6.04
C MET A 27 -8.44 -11.99 -6.74
N ARG A 28 -7.39 -12.72 -6.34
CA ARG A 28 -7.03 -14.01 -6.94
C ARG A 28 -8.11 -15.07 -6.73
N GLN A 29 -8.72 -15.13 -5.55
CA GLN A 29 -9.85 -16.05 -5.27
C GLN A 29 -11.10 -15.73 -6.09
N ALA A 30 -11.31 -14.46 -6.44
CA ALA A 30 -12.39 -14.04 -7.32
C ALA A 30 -12.09 -14.26 -8.82
N GLY A 31 -10.94 -14.86 -9.15
CA GLY A 31 -10.55 -15.19 -10.53
C GLY A 31 -9.80 -14.07 -11.27
N TYR A 32 -9.43 -12.99 -10.60
CA TYR A 32 -8.57 -11.96 -11.17
C TYR A 32 -7.09 -12.37 -11.06
N ASP A 33 -6.35 -12.24 -12.14
CA ASP A 33 -4.91 -12.48 -12.12
C ASP A 33 -4.21 -11.23 -11.54
N ALA A 34 -4.00 -11.25 -10.23
CA ALA A 34 -3.49 -10.15 -9.44
C ALA A 34 -2.08 -10.44 -8.91
N GLY A 35 -1.17 -9.51 -9.20
CA GLY A 35 0.20 -9.48 -8.71
C GLY A 35 0.42 -8.41 -7.62
N TYR A 36 1.64 -8.40 -7.09
CA TYR A 36 2.09 -7.50 -6.03
C TYR A 36 3.45 -6.91 -6.35
N TYR A 37 3.68 -5.67 -5.90
CA TYR A 37 4.97 -5.03 -5.99
C TYR A 37 5.19 -4.05 -4.81
N LYS A 38 6.42 -3.98 -4.30
CA LYS A 38 6.86 -2.98 -3.33
C LYS A 38 8.19 -2.38 -3.76
N ALA A 39 8.30 -1.06 -3.76
CA ALA A 39 9.51 -0.39 -4.26
C ALA A 39 10.71 -0.59 -3.34
N ALA A 40 10.51 -0.45 -2.03
CA ALA A 40 11.56 -0.58 -1.03
C ALA A 40 11.04 -1.10 0.30
N ILE A 41 11.87 -1.88 0.97
CA ILE A 41 11.68 -2.37 2.35
C ILE A 41 12.95 -2.07 3.12
N SER A 42 12.80 -1.62 4.37
CA SER A 42 13.89 -1.45 5.33
C SER A 42 13.64 -2.29 6.59
N GLY A 43 14.71 -2.80 7.18
CA GLY A 43 14.64 -3.59 8.41
C GLY A 43 14.36 -5.08 8.23
N ALA A 44 14.66 -5.65 7.05
CA ALA A 44 14.50 -7.08 6.85
C ALA A 44 15.80 -7.74 6.35
N PRO A 45 16.14 -8.95 6.85
CA PRO A 45 17.38 -9.63 6.47
C PRO A 45 17.30 -10.29 5.09
N THR A 46 16.12 -10.70 4.65
CA THR A 46 15.86 -11.33 3.35
C THR A 46 14.49 -10.94 2.83
N VAL A 47 14.25 -11.07 1.53
CA VAL A 47 12.92 -10.83 0.94
C VAL A 47 11.87 -11.77 1.52
N ALA A 48 12.22 -13.04 1.69
CA ALA A 48 11.31 -14.04 2.28
C ALA A 48 10.85 -13.68 3.72
N ALA A 49 11.72 -13.04 4.51
CA ALA A 49 11.40 -12.59 5.89
C ALA A 49 10.80 -11.19 5.95
N SER A 50 10.51 -10.57 4.81
CA SER A 50 9.99 -9.20 4.71
C SER A 50 8.48 -9.14 4.44
N ASP A 51 7.94 -7.93 4.43
CA ASP A 51 6.57 -7.65 4.00
C ASP A 51 6.25 -8.27 2.63
N ALA A 52 7.17 -8.13 1.66
CA ALA A 52 6.97 -8.66 0.31
C ALA A 52 6.90 -10.19 0.31
N GLY A 53 7.76 -10.85 1.07
CA GLY A 53 7.70 -12.30 1.25
C GLY A 53 6.41 -12.75 1.90
N PHE A 54 5.96 -12.03 2.92
CA PHE A 54 4.66 -12.31 3.56
C PHE A 54 3.49 -12.22 2.56
N VAL A 55 3.38 -11.14 1.78
CA VAL A 55 2.31 -10.97 0.79
C VAL A 55 2.38 -12.06 -0.27
N ASN A 56 3.58 -12.35 -0.80
CA ASN A 56 3.81 -13.37 -1.81
C ASN A 56 3.32 -14.75 -1.36
N GLN A 57 3.63 -15.12 -0.12
CA GLN A 57 3.23 -16.39 0.48
C GLN A 57 1.73 -16.40 0.84
N PHE A 58 1.24 -15.39 1.56
CA PHE A 58 -0.14 -15.36 2.07
C PHE A 58 -1.18 -15.31 0.96
N ALA A 59 -0.91 -14.58 -0.12
CA ALA A 59 -1.79 -14.45 -1.27
C ALA A 59 -1.57 -15.53 -2.34
N ASN A 60 -0.65 -16.49 -2.11
CA ASN A 60 -0.29 -17.54 -3.06
C ASN A 60 0.08 -16.98 -4.44
N ILE A 61 0.92 -15.95 -4.48
CA ILE A 61 1.38 -15.38 -5.75
C ILE A 61 2.42 -16.31 -6.37
N GLY A 62 3.47 -16.65 -5.60
CA GLY A 62 4.53 -17.59 -6.00
C GLY A 62 5.55 -16.99 -6.95
N GLU A 63 5.74 -15.67 -6.90
CA GLU A 63 6.69 -14.95 -7.74
C GLU A 63 8.12 -14.95 -7.19
N ASP A 64 9.07 -14.76 -8.10
CA ASP A 64 10.46 -14.53 -7.76
C ASP A 64 10.67 -13.21 -7.01
N GLU A 65 11.66 -13.16 -6.15
CA GLU A 65 11.94 -12.03 -5.27
C GLU A 65 12.13 -10.70 -6.03
N ASP A 66 12.76 -10.75 -7.20
CA ASP A 66 13.03 -9.58 -8.04
C ASP A 66 11.79 -9.06 -8.79
N MET A 67 10.70 -9.84 -8.81
CA MET A 67 9.39 -9.41 -9.33
C MET A 67 8.59 -8.61 -8.30
N ILE A 68 8.75 -8.93 -7.03
CA ILE A 68 7.92 -8.37 -5.95
C ILE A 68 8.58 -7.20 -5.20
N LEU A 69 9.91 -7.05 -5.31
CA LEU A 69 10.67 -6.04 -4.56
C LEU A 69 11.87 -5.52 -5.35
N SER A 70 12.11 -4.20 -5.30
CA SER A 70 13.30 -3.61 -5.93
C SER A 70 14.45 -3.32 -4.98
N TYR A 71 14.15 -2.85 -3.76
CA TYR A 71 15.18 -2.48 -2.77
C TYR A 71 14.90 -3.11 -1.42
N LEU A 72 15.89 -3.84 -0.90
CA LEU A 72 15.89 -4.41 0.44
C LEU A 72 17.03 -3.82 1.24
N TYR A 73 16.71 -3.15 2.33
CA TYR A 73 17.67 -2.58 3.28
C TYR A 73 17.64 -3.33 4.61
N GLN A 74 18.81 -3.54 5.19
CA GLN A 74 18.99 -4.23 6.47
C GLN A 74 18.64 -3.33 7.67
N HIS A 75 18.91 -2.02 7.56
CA HIS A 75 18.67 -1.08 8.64
C HIS A 75 17.17 -0.79 8.80
N ALA A 76 16.64 -0.99 10.02
CA ALA A 76 15.25 -0.75 10.38
C ALA A 76 14.99 0.75 10.66
N VAL A 77 15.10 1.56 9.63
CA VAL A 77 14.86 3.01 9.64
C VAL A 77 14.09 3.41 8.39
N SER A 78 13.76 4.70 8.22
CA SER A 78 13.09 5.16 6.99
C SER A 78 13.91 4.83 5.75
N PRO A 79 13.27 4.53 4.59
CA PRO A 79 13.98 4.06 3.38
C PRO A 79 15.12 4.97 2.94
N HIS A 80 14.95 6.28 2.97
CA HIS A 80 16.02 7.23 2.59
C HIS A 80 17.25 7.12 3.48
N LEU A 81 17.05 6.96 4.80
CA LEU A 81 18.16 6.83 5.73
C LEU A 81 18.85 5.46 5.60
N ALA A 82 18.08 4.38 5.45
CA ALA A 82 18.63 3.06 5.18
C ALA A 82 19.48 3.07 3.90
N ALA A 83 18.97 3.68 2.84
CA ALA A 83 19.69 3.83 1.56
C ALA A 83 21.00 4.62 1.69
N GLN A 84 21.03 5.67 2.53
CA GLN A 84 22.25 6.44 2.83
C GLN A 84 23.27 5.60 3.61
N LEU A 85 22.83 4.90 4.66
CA LEU A 85 23.69 4.06 5.50
C LEU A 85 24.31 2.89 4.71
N GLU A 86 23.57 2.36 3.74
CA GLU A 86 24.00 1.21 2.93
C GLU A 86 24.62 1.61 1.58
N GLY A 87 24.66 2.92 1.26
CA GLY A 87 25.26 3.44 0.03
C GLY A 87 24.52 3.01 -1.25
N HIS A 88 23.25 2.67 -1.15
CA HIS A 88 22.44 2.16 -2.25
C HIS A 88 21.13 2.95 -2.41
N PRO A 89 21.18 4.19 -2.96
CA PRO A 89 20.02 5.05 -3.09
C PRO A 89 19.00 4.50 -4.09
N LEU A 90 17.71 4.76 -3.79
CA LEU A 90 16.61 4.42 -4.69
C LEU A 90 16.68 5.27 -5.96
N GLU A 91 16.63 4.61 -7.11
CA GLU A 91 16.63 5.25 -8.43
C GLU A 91 15.26 5.13 -9.10
N LYS A 92 14.74 6.26 -9.61
CA LYS A 92 13.44 6.31 -10.30
C LYS A 92 13.34 5.29 -11.44
N ASP A 93 14.38 5.21 -12.28
CA ASP A 93 14.39 4.34 -13.44
C ASP A 93 14.32 2.85 -13.08
N VAL A 94 14.86 2.46 -11.93
CA VAL A 94 14.75 1.07 -11.42
C VAL A 94 13.29 0.76 -11.09
N ILE A 95 12.60 1.68 -10.39
CA ILE A 95 11.19 1.51 -10.04
C ILE A 95 10.32 1.44 -11.30
N LEU A 96 10.53 2.35 -12.27
CA LEU A 96 9.75 2.36 -13.51
C LEU A 96 9.94 1.07 -14.33
N LYS A 97 11.17 0.55 -14.42
CA LYS A 97 11.47 -0.71 -15.11
C LYS A 97 10.84 -1.92 -14.40
N ALA A 98 10.94 -1.96 -13.07
CA ALA A 98 10.32 -3.03 -12.29
C ALA A 98 8.79 -3.01 -12.41
N TRP A 99 8.18 -1.82 -12.28
CA TRP A 99 6.74 -1.65 -12.46
C TRP A 99 6.26 -2.12 -13.83
N LYS A 100 6.98 -1.71 -14.90
CA LYS A 100 6.67 -2.15 -16.26
C LYS A 100 6.69 -3.68 -16.37
N ARG A 101 7.72 -4.34 -15.83
CA ARG A 101 7.83 -5.81 -15.86
C ARG A 101 6.65 -6.48 -15.15
N VAL A 102 6.27 -5.98 -13.97
CA VAL A 102 5.14 -6.54 -13.20
C VAL A 102 3.82 -6.32 -13.93
N THR A 103 3.60 -5.14 -14.52
CA THR A 103 2.37 -4.84 -15.29
C THR A 103 2.30 -5.56 -16.64
N GLU A 104 3.43 -5.95 -17.22
CA GLU A 104 3.45 -6.84 -18.39
C GLU A 104 3.06 -8.29 -18.03
N THR A 105 3.26 -8.69 -16.76
CA THR A 105 2.94 -10.04 -16.26
C THR A 105 1.51 -10.12 -15.75
N TYR A 106 1.03 -9.13 -15.00
CA TYR A 106 -0.27 -9.15 -14.32
C TYR A 106 -1.22 -8.08 -14.84
N PRO A 107 -2.48 -8.45 -15.15
CA PRO A 107 -3.56 -7.50 -15.46
C PRO A 107 -3.93 -6.57 -14.30
N TYR A 108 -3.75 -7.03 -13.06
CA TYR A 108 -4.01 -6.26 -11.84
C TYR A 108 -2.76 -6.28 -10.95
N VAL A 109 -2.24 -5.10 -10.60
CA VAL A 109 -1.05 -4.99 -9.73
C VAL A 109 -1.36 -4.13 -8.51
N THR A 110 -1.18 -4.70 -7.34
CA THR A 110 -1.23 -3.97 -6.07
C THR A 110 0.16 -3.57 -5.65
N MET A 111 0.42 -2.26 -5.54
CA MET A 111 1.67 -1.74 -5.02
C MET A 111 1.51 -1.31 -3.57
N GLU A 112 2.38 -1.76 -2.69
CA GLU A 112 2.39 -1.35 -1.28
C GLU A 112 3.44 -0.27 -1.02
N GLY A 113 3.02 0.76 -0.28
CA GLY A 113 3.90 1.83 0.19
C GLY A 113 4.68 1.48 1.46
N SER A 114 5.70 2.27 1.76
CA SER A 114 6.51 2.19 2.99
C SER A 114 6.13 3.32 3.93
N GLY A 115 5.85 3.02 5.21
CA GLY A 115 5.44 4.03 6.19
C GLY A 115 4.05 4.64 5.91
N GLY A 116 3.85 5.89 6.35
CA GLY A 116 2.68 6.71 5.98
C GLY A 116 2.86 7.37 4.63
N ILE A 117 1.84 8.15 4.18
CA ILE A 117 1.89 8.80 2.86
C ILE A 117 3.07 9.78 2.72
N VAL A 118 3.42 10.48 3.78
CA VAL A 118 4.59 11.38 3.81
C VAL A 118 5.80 10.57 4.27
N CYS A 119 6.45 9.90 3.34
CA CYS A 119 7.63 9.09 3.63
C CYS A 119 8.76 9.44 2.65
N PRO A 120 9.90 9.98 3.11
CA PRO A 120 11.06 10.18 2.26
C PRO A 120 11.67 8.83 1.89
N ILE A 121 11.85 8.60 0.59
CA ILE A 121 12.41 7.35 0.04
C ILE A 121 13.82 7.55 -0.52
N ARG A 122 14.17 8.77 -0.88
CA ARG A 122 15.53 9.23 -1.22
C ARG A 122 15.72 10.67 -0.80
N HIS A 123 16.86 10.98 -0.20
CA HIS A 123 17.23 12.36 0.14
C HIS A 123 18.75 12.49 0.10
N ASP A 124 19.29 12.96 -1.02
CA ASP A 124 20.71 13.19 -1.23
C ASP A 124 20.93 14.43 -2.14
N GLU A 125 22.19 14.78 -2.43
CA GLU A 125 22.53 15.92 -3.28
C GLU A 125 22.03 15.79 -4.73
N LYS A 126 21.74 14.57 -5.20
CA LYS A 126 21.30 14.30 -6.58
C LYS A 126 19.80 14.33 -6.74
N ALA A 127 19.06 13.87 -5.70
CA ALA A 127 17.62 13.78 -5.77
C ALA A 127 16.95 13.74 -4.39
N VAL A 128 15.72 14.25 -4.36
CA VAL A 128 14.80 14.15 -3.21
C VAL A 128 13.51 13.55 -3.72
N TYR A 129 13.17 12.36 -3.22
CA TYR A 129 11.93 11.64 -3.57
C TYR A 129 11.16 11.26 -2.32
N TYR A 130 9.85 11.41 -2.40
CA TYR A 130 8.90 10.96 -1.40
C TYR A 130 8.05 9.81 -1.96
N LEU A 131 7.30 9.15 -1.10
CA LEU A 131 6.45 8.03 -1.49
C LEU A 131 5.40 8.44 -2.52
N GLU A 132 4.81 9.63 -2.39
CA GLU A 132 3.84 10.18 -3.33
C GLU A 132 4.44 10.51 -4.72
N ASP A 133 5.74 10.64 -4.84
CA ASP A 133 6.39 10.78 -6.15
C ASP A 133 6.27 9.47 -6.95
N ILE A 134 6.44 8.31 -6.29
CA ILE A 134 6.22 7.01 -6.94
C ILE A 134 4.78 6.91 -7.43
N ILE A 135 3.81 7.26 -6.58
CA ILE A 135 2.37 7.25 -6.95
C ILE A 135 2.14 8.12 -8.19
N SER A 136 2.74 9.30 -8.21
CA SER A 136 2.62 10.24 -9.32
C SER A 136 3.30 9.74 -10.60
N TRP A 137 4.51 9.16 -10.52
CA TRP A 137 5.22 8.61 -11.67
C TRP A 137 4.48 7.47 -12.34
N LEU A 138 3.75 6.68 -11.54
CA LEU A 138 3.03 5.50 -11.98
C LEU A 138 1.53 5.75 -12.21
N HIS A 139 1.07 7.00 -11.99
CA HIS A 139 -0.34 7.42 -12.12
C HIS A 139 -1.33 6.56 -11.33
N LEU A 140 -0.92 6.10 -10.14
CA LEU A 140 -1.71 5.18 -9.34
C LEU A 140 -2.79 5.88 -8.50
N PRO A 141 -4.00 5.33 -8.45
CA PRO A 141 -4.96 5.68 -7.39
C PRO A 141 -4.55 4.99 -6.08
N VAL A 142 -5.04 5.49 -4.95
CA VAL A 142 -4.70 4.95 -3.64
C VAL A 142 -5.89 4.39 -2.88
N LEU A 143 -5.64 3.36 -2.05
CA LEU A 143 -6.44 2.97 -0.90
C LEU A 143 -5.69 3.36 0.37
N VAL A 144 -6.43 3.88 1.37
CA VAL A 144 -5.87 4.27 2.66
C VAL A 144 -6.20 3.22 3.71
N VAL A 145 -5.18 2.69 4.38
CA VAL A 145 -5.32 1.78 5.52
C VAL A 145 -5.17 2.57 6.81
N ALA A 146 -6.11 2.40 7.74
CA ALA A 146 -6.11 3.08 9.03
C ALA A 146 -6.60 2.16 10.15
N ASP A 147 -6.22 2.43 11.39
CA ASP A 147 -6.78 1.75 12.57
C ASP A 147 -8.25 2.15 12.77
N ALA A 148 -9.08 1.25 13.31
CA ALA A 148 -10.49 1.53 13.59
C ALA A 148 -10.72 2.29 14.90
N GLY A 149 -9.72 2.33 15.78
CA GLY A 149 -9.84 2.80 17.16
C GLY A 149 -9.87 4.31 17.34
N LEU A 150 -9.72 4.72 18.59
CA LEU A 150 -9.72 6.13 19.00
C LEU A 150 -8.57 6.91 18.33
N GLY A 151 -8.87 8.11 17.83
CA GLY A 151 -7.92 8.97 17.12
C GLY A 151 -7.90 8.78 15.61
N THR A 152 -8.53 7.75 15.08
CA THR A 152 -8.49 7.43 13.64
C THR A 152 -9.10 8.53 12.77
N ILE A 153 -10.15 9.21 13.23
CA ILE A 153 -10.78 10.33 12.48
C ILE A 153 -9.71 11.36 12.10
N ASN A 154 -8.92 11.82 13.08
CA ASN A 154 -7.85 12.80 12.84
C ASN A 154 -6.82 12.27 11.83
N HIS A 155 -6.32 11.05 12.03
CA HIS A 155 -5.28 10.47 11.17
C HIS A 155 -5.77 10.28 9.74
N VAL A 156 -6.99 9.78 9.55
CA VAL A 156 -7.57 9.56 8.23
C VAL A 156 -7.84 10.88 7.51
N VAL A 157 -8.44 11.85 8.20
CA VAL A 157 -8.76 13.16 7.62
C VAL A 157 -7.48 13.86 7.15
N LEU A 158 -6.44 13.95 8.01
CA LEU A 158 -5.16 14.57 7.64
C LEU A 158 -4.49 13.85 6.46
N THR A 159 -4.50 12.52 6.46
CA THR A 159 -3.95 11.71 5.36
C THR A 159 -4.70 11.95 4.06
N CYS A 160 -6.04 11.91 4.08
CA CYS A 160 -6.87 12.14 2.90
C CYS A 160 -6.70 13.56 2.36
N GLU A 161 -6.66 14.57 3.21
CA GLU A 161 -6.46 15.97 2.79
C GLU A 161 -5.08 16.17 2.16
N TYR A 162 -4.03 15.56 2.72
CA TYR A 162 -2.70 15.57 2.11
C TYR A 162 -2.71 14.94 0.72
N ILE A 163 -3.31 13.75 0.57
CA ILE A 163 -3.41 13.03 -0.70
C ILE A 163 -4.18 13.85 -1.74
N LYS A 164 -5.32 14.43 -1.36
CA LYS A 164 -6.12 15.30 -2.23
C LYS A 164 -5.34 16.55 -2.68
N HIS A 165 -4.57 17.15 -1.77
CA HIS A 165 -3.72 18.30 -2.11
C HIS A 165 -2.64 17.95 -3.15
N ARG A 166 -2.23 16.69 -3.21
CA ARG A 166 -1.33 16.15 -4.24
C ARG A 166 -2.06 15.73 -5.52
N HIS A 167 -3.36 15.95 -5.62
CA HIS A 167 -4.20 15.53 -6.75
C HIS A 167 -4.18 14.03 -7.05
N ILE A 168 -3.95 13.20 -6.03
CA ILE A 168 -3.95 11.75 -6.12
C ILE A 168 -5.37 11.23 -5.84
N PRO A 169 -5.94 10.38 -6.72
CA PRO A 169 -7.29 9.83 -6.53
C PRO A 169 -7.32 8.83 -5.36
N ILE A 170 -8.24 9.02 -4.41
CA ILE A 170 -8.50 8.08 -3.32
C ILE A 170 -9.70 7.21 -3.69
N GLN A 171 -9.53 5.89 -3.71
CA GLN A 171 -10.58 4.95 -4.11
C GLN A 171 -11.39 4.43 -2.91
N GLY A 172 -10.86 4.52 -1.71
CA GLY A 172 -11.52 4.09 -0.49
C GLY A 172 -10.60 4.03 0.71
N ILE A 173 -11.18 3.68 1.84
CA ILE A 173 -10.51 3.49 3.12
C ILE A 173 -10.78 2.07 3.59
N ILE A 174 -9.78 1.41 4.17
CA ILE A 174 -9.93 0.12 4.86
C ILE A 174 -9.53 0.31 6.31
N LEU A 175 -10.43 -0.03 7.23
CA LEU A 175 -10.17 0.04 8.66
C LEU A 175 -9.74 -1.33 9.18
N ILE A 176 -8.58 -1.36 9.85
CA ILE A 176 -8.02 -2.57 10.48
C ILE A 176 -8.22 -2.53 12.01
N ASN A 177 -8.04 -3.68 12.65
CA ASN A 177 -8.28 -3.88 14.08
C ASN A 177 -9.73 -3.64 14.50
N TRP A 178 -10.65 -3.87 13.57
CA TRP A 178 -12.08 -3.71 13.79
C TRP A 178 -12.58 -4.68 14.86
N LYS A 179 -13.28 -4.17 15.86
CA LYS A 179 -13.92 -4.95 16.95
C LYS A 179 -15.43 -4.83 16.93
N GLY A 180 -15.94 -3.80 16.26
CA GLY A 180 -17.34 -3.40 16.30
C GLY A 180 -17.67 -2.56 17.54
N GLY A 181 -18.82 -1.92 17.50
CA GLY A 181 -19.33 -1.12 18.61
C GLY A 181 -19.52 0.35 18.22
N VAL A 182 -20.14 1.07 19.16
CA VAL A 182 -20.61 2.46 18.93
C VAL A 182 -19.51 3.38 18.48
N MET A 183 -18.31 3.32 19.10
CA MET A 183 -17.19 4.20 18.77
C MET A 183 -16.70 3.98 17.34
N GLU A 184 -16.49 2.74 16.93
CA GLU A 184 -15.94 2.43 15.60
C GLU A 184 -16.94 2.70 14.49
N GLU A 185 -18.24 2.42 14.73
CA GLU A 185 -19.30 2.76 13.78
C GLU A 185 -19.46 4.29 13.64
N ASP A 186 -19.32 5.05 14.72
CA ASP A 186 -19.32 6.51 14.67
C ASP A 186 -18.06 7.03 13.94
N ASN A 187 -16.89 6.44 14.19
CA ASN A 187 -15.65 6.77 13.46
C ASN A 187 -15.86 6.62 11.94
N VAL A 188 -16.46 5.52 11.49
CA VAL A 188 -16.78 5.31 10.05
C VAL A 188 -17.62 6.44 9.51
N LYS A 189 -18.74 6.75 10.19
CA LYS A 189 -19.65 7.82 9.78
C LYS A 189 -18.94 9.16 9.67
N MET A 190 -18.18 9.55 10.69
CA MET A 190 -17.46 10.82 10.71
C MET A 190 -16.36 10.88 9.63
N ILE A 191 -15.62 9.80 9.43
CA ILE A 191 -14.61 9.71 8.38
C ILE A 191 -15.25 9.92 7.00
N GLU A 192 -16.32 9.19 6.68
CA GLU A 192 -17.00 9.31 5.39
C GLU A 192 -17.60 10.69 5.20
N GLU A 193 -18.22 11.28 6.23
CA GLU A 193 -18.84 12.60 6.18
C GLU A 193 -17.81 13.72 5.92
N ILE A 194 -16.68 13.69 6.65
CA ILE A 194 -15.64 14.72 6.55
C ILE A 194 -14.83 14.58 5.27
N THR A 195 -14.41 13.34 4.93
CA THR A 195 -13.53 13.13 3.80
C THR A 195 -14.24 12.98 2.46
N GLY A 196 -15.53 12.61 2.46
CA GLY A 196 -16.26 12.20 1.25
C GLY A 196 -15.77 10.86 0.66
N VAL A 197 -14.88 10.15 1.35
CA VAL A 197 -14.32 8.86 0.90
C VAL A 197 -14.95 7.71 1.66
N LYS A 198 -15.35 6.64 0.94
CA LYS A 198 -16.02 5.49 1.56
C LYS A 198 -15.06 4.56 2.28
N VAL A 199 -15.50 4.04 3.43
CA VAL A 199 -14.89 2.87 4.08
C VAL A 199 -15.43 1.63 3.38
N ILE A 200 -14.59 0.97 2.57
CA ILE A 200 -15.00 -0.14 1.71
C ILE A 200 -14.84 -1.51 2.37
N ALA A 201 -14.04 -1.60 3.42
CA ALA A 201 -13.87 -2.83 4.19
C ALA A 201 -13.45 -2.54 5.64
N LYS A 202 -13.79 -3.47 6.53
CA LYS A 202 -13.43 -3.49 7.94
C LYS A 202 -12.74 -4.82 8.21
N VAL A 203 -11.50 -4.80 8.68
CA VAL A 203 -10.65 -5.99 8.86
C VAL A 203 -10.49 -6.28 10.34
N GLN A 204 -10.81 -7.50 10.72
CA GLN A 204 -10.59 -8.02 12.07
C GLN A 204 -9.25 -8.75 12.16
N LYS A 205 -8.72 -8.89 13.35
CA LYS A 205 -7.52 -9.68 13.57
C LYS A 205 -7.78 -11.15 13.27
N GLY A 206 -7.00 -11.71 12.34
CA GLY A 206 -7.11 -13.12 11.95
C GLY A 206 -7.97 -13.36 10.71
N ASP A 207 -8.53 -12.32 10.09
CA ASP A 207 -9.21 -12.47 8.80
C ASP A 207 -8.26 -13.06 7.75
N GLU A 208 -8.73 -14.07 7.04
CA GLU A 208 -7.96 -14.70 5.96
C GLU A 208 -8.33 -14.21 4.56
N ILE A 209 -9.44 -13.47 4.45
CA ILE A 209 -9.95 -12.84 3.25
C ILE A 209 -10.43 -11.43 3.58
N LEU A 210 -10.46 -10.54 2.59
CA LEU A 210 -11.06 -9.22 2.74
C LEU A 210 -12.58 -9.33 2.57
N HIS A 211 -13.34 -8.97 3.60
CA HIS A 211 -14.80 -8.92 3.54
C HIS A 211 -15.27 -7.69 2.75
N CYS A 212 -15.12 -7.76 1.43
CA CYS A 212 -15.51 -6.74 0.46
C CYS A 212 -16.02 -7.43 -0.81
N ASP A 213 -17.01 -6.85 -1.48
CA ASP A 213 -17.41 -7.32 -2.80
C ASP A 213 -16.19 -7.21 -3.76
N PRO A 214 -15.75 -8.31 -4.40
CA PRO A 214 -14.62 -8.27 -5.32
C PRO A 214 -14.79 -7.27 -6.46
N LYS A 215 -16.01 -6.96 -6.88
CA LYS A 215 -16.27 -5.93 -7.91
C LYS A 215 -16.02 -4.52 -7.39
N VAL A 216 -16.32 -4.24 -6.12
CA VAL A 216 -15.98 -2.96 -5.47
C VAL A 216 -14.48 -2.82 -5.39
N LEU A 217 -13.78 -3.90 -5.02
CA LEU A 217 -12.33 -3.92 -4.94
C LEU A 217 -11.69 -3.77 -6.33
N GLU A 218 -12.18 -4.49 -7.35
CA GLU A 218 -11.72 -4.37 -8.74
C GLU A 218 -11.88 -2.94 -9.28
N ALA A 219 -12.98 -2.28 -8.96
CA ALA A 219 -13.24 -0.90 -9.38
C ALA A 219 -12.26 0.14 -8.80
N CYS A 220 -11.52 -0.22 -7.73
CA CYS A 220 -10.45 0.62 -7.16
C CYS A 220 -9.19 0.66 -8.03
N TYR A 221 -8.95 -0.35 -8.86
CA TYR A 221 -7.82 -0.39 -9.78
C TYR A 221 -8.09 0.47 -11.02
N LYS A 222 -7.10 1.20 -11.48
CA LYS A 222 -7.20 2.05 -12.69
C LYS A 222 -6.12 1.68 -13.70
N GLU A 223 -6.39 1.95 -14.97
CA GLU A 223 -5.43 1.75 -16.07
C GLU A 223 -4.14 2.54 -15.83
N VAL A 224 -3.00 1.90 -16.07
CA VAL A 224 -1.65 2.42 -15.85
C VAL A 224 -0.74 2.10 -17.05
#